data_5f7cb21c84af75afcfedb7058faa1cd6
#
_entry.id   5f7cb21c84af75afcfedb7058faa1cd6
#
_cell.length_a   1.000
_cell.length_b   1.000
_cell.length_c   1.000
_cell.angle_alpha   90.00
_cell.angle_beta   90.00
_cell.angle_gamma   90.00
#
_symmetry.space_group_name_H-M   'P 1'
#
loop_
_entity.id
_entity.type
_entity.pdbx_description
1 polymer ?
#
loop_
_entity_poly.entity_id
_entity_poly.type
_entity_poly.pdbx_seq_one_letter_code
_entity_poly.pdbx_strand_id
1 'polypeptide(L)'
;MSFGGPDMSARIAALRVTSVIGAIIGYGCLAAFLYLLSRQLNGWFRQGEWLHVGMGDGIKVALVRCCVRDVAEGHFAGFLQWWDAPASWLGLHKVFEVVPASLALFAVSIAGNSLFIYCRDRLRPPQVFK
;
A
#
# COMPACT_ATOMS: atom_id res chain seq x y z
N MET A 1 16.55 37.44 23.01
CA MET A 1 16.90 36.18 22.30
C MET A 1 15.60 35.43 21.99
N SER A 2 15.09 35.58 20.76
CA SER A 2 13.86 34.92 20.32
C SER A 2 14.23 33.48 19.93
N PHE A 3 13.95 32.52 20.78
CA PHE A 3 13.95 31.11 20.41
C PHE A 3 12.69 30.85 19.59
N GLY A 4 12.74 31.20 18.30
CA GLY A 4 11.77 30.72 17.32
C GLY A 4 11.90 29.20 17.17
N GLY A 5 11.15 28.46 18.00
CA GLY A 5 11.03 27.00 17.80
C GLY A 5 10.51 26.73 16.39
N PRO A 6 10.98 25.65 15.72
CA PRO A 6 10.52 25.31 14.39
C PRO A 6 9.00 25.23 14.39
N ASP A 7 8.41 26.05 13.55
CA ASP A 7 7.00 26.39 13.44
C ASP A 7 6.05 25.29 13.87
N MET A 8 5.36 25.48 14.96
CA MET A 8 4.25 24.62 15.40
C MET A 8 3.23 24.44 14.27
N SER A 9 3.05 25.49 13.47
CA SER A 9 2.23 25.46 12.25
C SER A 9 2.72 24.45 11.22
N ALA A 10 4.02 24.38 10.97
CA ALA A 10 4.61 23.42 10.04
C ALA A 10 4.46 21.97 10.54
N ARG A 11 4.61 21.73 11.84
CA ARG A 11 4.39 20.39 12.43
C ARG A 11 2.93 19.95 12.31
N ILE A 12 1.98 20.84 12.58
CA ILE A 12 0.55 20.54 12.44
C ILE A 12 0.20 20.26 10.97
N ALA A 13 0.73 21.06 10.03
CA ALA A 13 0.54 20.84 8.61
C ALA A 13 1.13 19.47 8.17
N ALA A 14 2.34 19.14 8.59
CA ALA A 14 2.96 17.86 8.31
C ALA A 14 2.13 16.68 8.84
N LEU A 15 1.65 16.74 10.08
CA LEU A 15 0.78 15.70 10.66
C LEU A 15 -0.54 15.54 9.91
N ARG A 16 -1.14 16.65 9.46
CA ARG A 16 -2.38 16.61 8.64
C ARG A 16 -2.13 15.93 7.30
N VAL A 17 -1.07 16.31 6.59
CA VAL A 17 -0.71 15.71 5.31
C VAL A 17 -0.43 14.21 5.48
N THR A 18 0.37 13.84 6.47
CA THR A 18 0.68 12.42 6.78
C THR A 18 -0.58 11.62 7.14
N SER A 19 -1.51 12.24 7.88
CA SER A 19 -2.80 11.60 8.23
C SER A 19 -3.64 11.34 6.97
N VAL A 20 -3.74 12.31 6.06
CA VAL A 20 -4.50 12.15 4.82
C VAL A 20 -3.87 11.07 3.93
N ILE A 21 -2.54 11.09 3.77
CA ILE A 21 -1.82 10.06 3.01
C ILE A 21 -2.05 8.67 3.63
N GLY A 22 -1.92 8.54 4.94
CA GLY A 22 -2.19 7.31 5.68
C GLY A 22 -3.61 6.78 5.46
N ALA A 23 -4.61 7.67 5.46
CA ALA A 23 -5.99 7.32 5.20
C ALA A 23 -6.19 6.83 3.74
N ILE A 24 -5.65 7.55 2.76
CA ILE A 24 -5.77 7.18 1.34
C ILE A 24 -5.13 5.80 1.10
N ILE A 25 -3.93 5.59 1.59
CA ILE A 25 -3.22 4.30 1.47
C ILE A 25 -4.00 3.20 2.21
N GLY A 26 -4.39 3.44 3.47
CA GLY A 26 -5.08 2.46 4.30
C GLY A 26 -6.41 2.01 3.70
N TYR A 27 -7.27 2.94 3.34
CA TYR A 27 -8.58 2.62 2.74
C TYR A 27 -8.47 2.15 1.30
N GLY A 28 -7.53 2.67 0.51
CA GLY A 28 -7.27 2.21 -0.85
C GLY A 28 -6.80 0.76 -0.89
N CYS A 29 -5.85 0.40 -0.04
CA CYS A 29 -5.38 -0.99 0.09
C CYS A 29 -6.46 -1.92 0.65
N LEU A 30 -7.31 -1.44 1.56
CA LEU A 30 -8.45 -2.21 2.07
C LEU A 30 -9.46 -2.53 0.96
N ALA A 31 -9.80 -1.54 0.15
CA ALA A 31 -10.70 -1.74 -0.98
C ALA A 31 -10.13 -2.72 -2.01
N ALA A 32 -8.83 -2.60 -2.33
CA ALA A 32 -8.13 -3.52 -3.22
C ALA A 32 -8.08 -4.95 -2.63
N PHE A 33 -7.82 -5.09 -1.34
CA PHE A 33 -7.86 -6.37 -0.64
C PHE A 33 -9.24 -7.04 -0.74
N LEU A 34 -10.31 -6.29 -0.43
CA LEU A 34 -11.67 -6.82 -0.50
C LEU A 34 -12.06 -7.21 -1.92
N TYR A 35 -11.63 -6.43 -2.91
CA TYR A 35 -11.84 -6.76 -4.32
C TYR A 35 -11.15 -8.08 -4.71
N LEU A 36 -9.86 -8.25 -4.38
CA LEU A 36 -9.12 -9.48 -4.66
C LEU A 36 -9.72 -10.68 -3.92
N LEU A 37 -10.06 -10.51 -2.65
CA LEU A 37 -10.69 -11.56 -1.85
C LEU A 37 -12.02 -12.00 -2.46
N SER A 38 -12.85 -11.05 -2.89
CA SER A 38 -14.11 -11.33 -3.60
C SER A 38 -13.89 -12.14 -4.88
N ARG A 39 -12.84 -11.78 -5.68
CA ARG A 39 -12.46 -12.53 -6.88
C ARG A 39 -12.00 -13.95 -6.57
N GLN A 40 -11.17 -14.10 -5.54
CA GLN A 40 -10.67 -15.41 -5.09
C GLN A 40 -11.81 -16.30 -4.59
N LEU A 41 -12.70 -15.77 -3.77
CA LEU A 41 -13.89 -16.50 -3.29
C LEU A 41 -14.81 -16.91 -4.43
N ASN A 42 -15.08 -16.01 -5.38
CA ASN A 42 -15.92 -16.34 -6.54
C ASN A 42 -15.30 -17.44 -7.40
N GLY A 43 -13.98 -17.41 -7.62
CA GLY A 43 -13.24 -18.47 -8.30
C GLY A 43 -13.38 -19.82 -7.57
N TRP A 44 -13.17 -19.81 -6.26
CA TRP A 44 -13.30 -20.99 -5.43
C TRP A 44 -14.70 -21.59 -5.44
N PHE A 45 -15.74 -20.76 -5.32
CA PHE A 45 -17.14 -21.23 -5.38
C PHE A 45 -17.55 -21.79 -6.75
N ARG A 46 -16.99 -21.26 -7.84
CA ARG A 46 -17.35 -21.69 -9.20
C ARG A 46 -16.52 -22.85 -9.71
N GLN A 47 -15.25 -22.90 -9.39
CA GLN A 47 -14.27 -23.82 -9.98
C GLN A 47 -13.68 -24.80 -8.96
N GLY A 48 -13.92 -24.59 -7.66
CA GLY A 48 -13.32 -25.39 -6.60
C GLY A 48 -11.83 -25.14 -6.39
N GLU A 49 -11.24 -24.22 -7.16
CA GLU A 49 -9.82 -23.90 -7.11
C GLU A 49 -9.59 -22.49 -6.55
N TRP A 50 -8.63 -22.40 -5.62
CA TRP A 50 -8.23 -21.11 -5.06
C TRP A 50 -7.29 -20.39 -6.02
N LEU A 51 -7.73 -19.24 -6.52
CA LEU A 51 -6.91 -18.41 -7.39
C LEU A 51 -5.74 -17.82 -6.60
N HIS A 52 -4.56 -18.37 -6.80
CA HIS A 52 -3.34 -17.85 -6.17
C HIS A 52 -2.80 -16.67 -7.00
N VAL A 53 -2.89 -15.46 -6.44
CA VAL A 53 -2.29 -14.27 -7.03
C VAL A 53 -1.11 -13.86 -6.15
N GLY A 54 0.10 -14.06 -6.65
CA GLY A 54 1.33 -13.64 -5.99
C GLY A 54 1.41 -12.11 -5.87
N MET A 55 2.12 -11.62 -4.87
CA MET A 55 2.30 -10.18 -4.65
C MET A 55 2.95 -9.50 -5.87
N GLY A 56 3.92 -10.15 -6.50
CA GLY A 56 4.59 -9.63 -7.68
C GLY A 56 3.69 -9.49 -8.89
N ASP A 57 2.82 -10.48 -9.13
CA ASP A 57 1.81 -10.41 -10.21
C ASP A 57 0.81 -9.29 -9.94
N GLY A 58 0.40 -9.11 -8.68
CA GLY A 58 -0.45 -8.00 -8.27
C GLY A 58 0.19 -6.65 -8.56
N ILE A 59 1.47 -6.47 -8.26
CA ILE A 59 2.24 -5.25 -8.56
C ILE A 59 2.34 -5.05 -10.07
N LYS A 60 2.67 -6.08 -10.84
CA LYS A 60 2.76 -6.01 -12.31
C LYS A 60 1.44 -5.54 -12.93
N VAL A 61 0.33 -6.13 -12.53
CA VAL A 61 -1.00 -5.73 -13.01
C VAL A 61 -1.34 -4.30 -12.60
N ALA A 62 -1.01 -3.89 -11.39
CA ALA A 62 -1.24 -2.53 -10.91
C ALA A 62 -0.42 -1.51 -11.71
N LEU A 63 0.88 -1.76 -11.94
CA LEU A 63 1.74 -0.90 -12.75
C LEU A 63 1.22 -0.75 -14.18
N VAL A 64 0.84 -1.86 -14.82
CA VAL A 64 0.34 -1.82 -16.19
C VAL A 64 -0.98 -1.05 -16.29
N ARG A 65 -1.86 -1.16 -15.28
CA ARG A 65 -3.17 -0.47 -15.31
C ARG A 65 -3.11 0.99 -14.89
N CYS A 66 -2.36 1.29 -13.84
CA CYS A 66 -2.32 2.64 -13.28
C CYS A 66 -1.31 3.55 -14.00
N CYS A 67 -0.22 2.98 -14.53
CA CYS A 67 0.91 3.70 -15.11
C CYS A 67 1.14 3.27 -16.57
N VAL A 68 0.06 3.07 -17.34
CA VAL A 68 0.16 2.59 -18.74
C VAL A 68 1.13 3.43 -19.57
N ARG A 69 1.10 4.75 -19.40
CA ARG A 69 1.97 5.66 -20.11
C ARG A 69 3.44 5.50 -19.70
N ASP A 70 3.70 5.46 -18.39
CA ASP A 70 5.06 5.33 -17.86
C ASP A 70 5.67 3.98 -18.21
N VAL A 71 4.87 2.91 -18.24
CA VAL A 71 5.29 1.59 -18.69
C VAL A 71 5.62 1.59 -20.18
N ALA A 72 4.80 2.26 -20.99
CA ALA A 72 5.05 2.42 -22.44
C ALA A 72 6.30 3.23 -22.72
N GLU A 73 6.61 4.23 -21.87
CA GLU A 73 7.84 5.04 -21.94
C GLU A 73 9.08 4.30 -21.36
N GLY A 74 8.90 3.09 -20.82
CA GLY A 74 10.00 2.25 -20.33
C GLY A 74 10.50 2.54 -18.92
N HIS A 75 9.81 3.40 -18.14
CA HIS A 75 10.22 3.74 -16.77
C HIS A 75 10.34 2.54 -15.82
N PHE A 76 9.51 1.52 -16.02
CA PHE A 76 9.50 0.29 -15.20
C PHE A 76 10.11 -0.91 -15.91
N ALA A 77 10.78 -0.71 -17.06
CA ALA A 77 11.32 -1.81 -17.87
C ALA A 77 12.29 -2.71 -17.08
N GLY A 78 13.15 -2.12 -16.24
CA GLY A 78 14.08 -2.88 -15.41
C GLY A 78 13.39 -3.79 -14.39
N PHE A 79 12.31 -3.33 -13.75
CA PHE A 79 11.53 -4.15 -12.82
C PHE A 79 10.81 -5.27 -13.55
N LEU A 80 10.15 -4.97 -14.66
CA LEU A 80 9.41 -5.96 -15.45
C LEU A 80 10.33 -7.03 -16.02
N GLN A 81 11.51 -6.61 -16.54
CA GLN A 81 12.52 -7.54 -17.03
C GLN A 81 13.07 -8.43 -15.91
N TRP A 82 13.36 -7.85 -14.74
CA TRP A 82 13.79 -8.62 -13.58
C TRP A 82 12.72 -9.59 -13.10
N TRP A 83 11.46 -9.21 -13.17
CA TRP A 83 10.35 -10.08 -12.80
C TRP A 83 10.20 -11.28 -13.73
N ASP A 84 10.31 -11.06 -15.04
CA ASP A 84 10.16 -12.11 -16.04
C ASP A 84 11.39 -13.03 -16.14
N ALA A 85 12.59 -12.51 -15.82
CA ALA A 85 13.85 -13.26 -15.85
C ALA A 85 14.78 -12.81 -14.71
N PRO A 86 14.55 -13.26 -13.46
CA PRO A 86 15.33 -12.82 -12.30
C PRO A 86 16.74 -13.36 -12.34
N ALA A 87 17.71 -12.50 -12.66
CA ALA A 87 19.14 -12.79 -12.61
C ALA A 87 19.78 -12.50 -11.25
N SER A 88 19.13 -11.68 -10.41
CA SER A 88 19.61 -11.26 -9.09
C SER A 88 18.47 -11.24 -8.08
N TRP A 89 18.81 -11.26 -6.78
CA TRP A 89 17.83 -11.19 -5.70
C TRP A 89 16.78 -12.32 -5.74
N LEU A 90 17.19 -13.52 -6.13
CA LEU A 90 16.32 -14.69 -6.30
C LEU A 90 15.47 -15.01 -5.05
N GLY A 91 16.03 -14.77 -3.85
CA GLY A 91 15.29 -14.94 -2.60
C GLY A 91 14.12 -13.96 -2.49
N LEU A 92 14.33 -12.70 -2.88
CA LEU A 92 13.27 -11.68 -2.87
C LEU A 92 12.18 -11.99 -3.91
N HIS A 93 12.59 -12.45 -5.10
CA HIS A 93 11.65 -12.91 -6.13
C HIS A 93 10.74 -14.04 -5.61
N LYS A 94 11.31 -15.04 -4.93
CA LYS A 94 10.53 -16.11 -4.31
C LYS A 94 9.55 -15.62 -3.25
N VAL A 95 9.95 -14.64 -2.44
CA VAL A 95 9.04 -14.02 -1.46
C VAL A 95 7.86 -13.35 -2.16
N PHE A 96 8.11 -12.59 -3.23
CA PHE A 96 7.04 -11.96 -4.01
C PHE A 96 6.13 -12.95 -4.72
N GLU A 97 6.65 -14.10 -5.11
CA GLU A 97 5.88 -15.18 -5.73
C GLU A 97 5.00 -15.91 -4.72
N VAL A 98 5.55 -16.23 -3.53
CA VAL A 98 4.87 -17.02 -2.51
C VAL A 98 3.88 -16.20 -1.68
N VAL A 99 4.20 -14.93 -1.38
CA VAL A 99 3.32 -14.07 -0.58
C VAL A 99 2.09 -13.68 -1.39
N PRO A 100 0.88 -14.02 -0.92
CA PRO A 100 -0.35 -13.62 -1.60
C PRO A 100 -0.50 -12.10 -1.64
N ALA A 101 -0.91 -11.56 -2.78
CA ALA A 101 -1.16 -10.12 -2.92
C ALA A 101 -2.21 -9.61 -1.92
N SER A 102 -3.21 -10.41 -1.59
CA SER A 102 -4.23 -10.10 -0.60
C SER A 102 -3.62 -9.89 0.80
N LEU A 103 -2.68 -10.74 1.22
CA LEU A 103 -2.03 -10.60 2.52
C LEU A 103 -1.17 -9.33 2.59
N ALA A 104 -0.43 -9.03 1.53
CA ALA A 104 0.37 -7.80 1.44
C ALA A 104 -0.51 -6.55 1.51
N LEU A 105 -1.61 -6.51 0.77
CA LEU A 105 -2.57 -5.40 0.79
C LEU A 105 -3.22 -5.23 2.17
N PHE A 106 -3.55 -6.32 2.84
CA PHE A 106 -4.10 -6.29 4.20
C PHE A 106 -3.10 -5.70 5.19
N ALA A 107 -1.83 -6.13 5.15
CA ALA A 107 -0.77 -5.60 6.01
C ALA A 107 -0.55 -4.09 5.79
N VAL A 108 -0.48 -3.64 4.52
CA VAL A 108 -0.34 -2.22 4.18
C VAL A 108 -1.57 -1.42 4.62
N SER A 109 -2.77 -1.99 4.50
CA SER A 109 -4.01 -1.37 4.99
C SER A 109 -3.97 -1.13 6.50
N ILE A 110 -3.55 -2.14 7.28
CA ILE A 110 -3.41 -2.01 8.74
C ILE A 110 -2.39 -0.92 9.07
N ALA A 111 -1.23 -0.92 8.42
CA ALA A 111 -0.19 0.09 8.66
C ALA A 111 -0.67 1.51 8.34
N GLY A 112 -1.35 1.70 7.20
CA GLY A 112 -1.90 2.99 6.78
C GLY A 112 -2.98 3.50 7.75
N ASN A 113 -3.91 2.64 8.15
CA ASN A 113 -4.94 3.00 9.11
C ASN A 113 -4.37 3.29 10.51
N SER A 114 -3.37 2.54 10.96
CA SER A 114 -2.68 2.79 12.22
C SER A 114 -1.97 4.14 12.22
N LEU A 115 -1.30 4.48 11.12
CA LEU A 115 -0.67 5.78 10.93
C LEU A 115 -1.70 6.92 10.95
N PHE A 116 -2.84 6.74 10.27
CA PHE A 116 -3.94 7.70 10.28
C PHE A 116 -4.47 7.95 11.69
N ILE A 117 -4.75 6.90 12.46
CA ILE A 117 -5.25 6.99 13.83
C ILE A 117 -4.22 7.69 14.71
N TYR A 118 -2.94 7.30 14.64
CA TYR A 118 -1.86 7.91 15.42
C TYR A 118 -1.74 9.41 15.15
N CYS A 119 -1.71 9.83 13.88
CA CYS A 119 -1.64 11.25 13.52
C CYS A 119 -2.87 12.02 13.99
N ARG A 120 -4.06 11.43 13.86
CA ARG A 120 -5.32 12.05 14.30
C ARG A 120 -5.35 12.26 15.81
N ASP A 121 -4.89 11.28 16.58
CA ASP A 121 -4.86 11.41 18.05
C ASP A 121 -3.88 12.48 18.53
N ARG A 122 -2.76 12.66 17.82
CA ARG A 122 -1.82 13.75 18.07
C ARG A 122 -2.36 15.14 17.72
N LEU A 123 -3.32 15.21 16.81
CA LEU A 123 -3.97 16.48 16.40
C LEU A 123 -5.17 16.85 17.30
N ARG A 124 -5.66 15.93 18.15
CA ARG A 124 -6.74 16.23 19.09
C ARG A 124 -6.22 17.15 20.22
N PRO A 125 -6.92 18.23 20.53
CA PRO A 125 -6.59 19.01 21.70
C PRO A 125 -6.78 18.17 22.96
N PRO A 126 -5.96 18.41 24.03
CA PRO A 126 -6.11 17.71 25.30
C PRO A 126 -7.54 17.92 25.81
N GLN A 127 -8.23 16.82 26.10
CA GLN A 127 -9.55 16.88 26.70
C GLN A 127 -9.38 17.38 28.14
N VAL A 128 -9.76 18.63 28.36
CA VAL A 128 -9.85 19.19 29.71
C VAL A 128 -11.11 18.56 30.34
N PHE A 129 -10.91 17.53 31.16
CA PHE A 129 -11.99 17.01 31.99
C PHE A 129 -12.36 18.14 32.96
N LYS A 130 -13.58 18.68 32.79
CA LYS A 130 -14.22 19.55 33.79
C LYS A 130 -14.92 18.69 34.83
#